data_fb966be35959a54d703d746437420905
#
_entry.id   fb966be35959a54d703d746437420905
#
_cell.length_a   1.000
_cell.length_b   1.000
_cell.length_c   1.000
_cell.angle_alpha   90.00
_cell.angle_beta   90.00
_cell.angle_gamma   90.00
#
_symmetry.space_group_name_H-M   'P 1'
#
loop_
_entity.id
_entity.type
_entity.pdbx_description
1 polymer ?
#
loop_
_entity_poly.entity_id
_entity_poly.type
_entity_poly.pdbx_seq_one_letter_code
_entity_poly.pdbx_strand_id
1 'polypeptide(L)' 'MFNGEKLAEYMVKNDITRVALANELGVSESAVRHIIKGLRQPSFIQACEIAQMMGCALDELVIRKEA' A
#
# COMPACT_ATOMS: atom_id res chain seq x y z
N MET A 1 3.91 5.72 9.96
CA MET A 1 2.70 5.92 9.13
C MET A 1 2.93 5.34 7.73
N PHE A 2 1.95 4.65 7.20
CA PHE A 2 2.06 4.07 5.86
C PHE A 2 2.03 5.19 4.79
N ASN A 3 2.89 5.07 3.78
CA ASN A 3 2.98 6.07 2.71
C ASN A 3 2.12 5.67 1.51
N GLY A 4 0.89 6.15 1.47
CA GLY A 4 -0.04 5.85 0.38
C GLY A 4 0.39 6.39 -0.97
N GLU A 5 1.07 7.53 -1.01
CA GLU A 5 1.59 8.09 -2.26
C GLU A 5 2.65 7.18 -2.87
N LYS A 6 3.52 6.64 -2.04
CA LYS A 6 4.55 5.71 -2.50
C LYS A 6 3.92 4.42 -3.03
N LEU A 7 2.88 3.94 -2.37
CA LEU A 7 2.11 2.79 -2.86
C LEU A 7 1.54 3.09 -4.25
N ALA A 8 0.93 4.25 -4.44
CA ALA A 8 0.36 4.62 -5.73
C ALA A 8 1.44 4.64 -6.83
N GLU A 9 2.62 5.16 -6.54
CA GLU A 9 3.74 5.15 -7.48
C GLU A 9 4.15 3.72 -7.86
N TYR A 10 4.28 2.84 -6.88
CA TYR A 10 4.64 1.45 -7.13
C TYR A 10 3.57 0.71 -7.92
N MET A 11 2.29 1.00 -7.66
CA MET A 11 1.19 0.41 -8.40
C MET A 11 1.25 0.78 -9.88
N VAL A 12 1.48 2.05 -10.18
CA VAL A 12 1.65 2.50 -11.57
C VAL A 12 2.86 1.83 -12.21
N LYS A 13 3.97 1.81 -11.50
CA LYS A 13 5.22 1.23 -12.01
C LYS A 13 5.08 -0.26 -12.32
N ASN A 14 4.31 -0.99 -11.53
CA ASN A 14 4.13 -2.43 -11.69
C ASN A 14 2.83 -2.79 -12.42
N ASP A 15 2.11 -1.80 -12.92
CA ASP A 15 0.85 -1.98 -13.63
C ASP A 15 -0.19 -2.77 -12.80
N ILE A 16 -0.31 -2.41 -11.52
CA ILE A 16 -1.23 -3.04 -10.58
C ILE A 16 -2.43 -2.12 -10.34
N THR A 17 -3.64 -2.64 -10.55
CA THR A 17 -4.87 -1.88 -10.33
C THR A 17 -5.31 -1.97 -8.87
N ARG A 18 -6.17 -1.03 -8.45
CA ARG A 18 -6.77 -1.08 -7.11
C ARG A 18 -7.57 -2.35 -6.90
N VAL A 19 -8.28 -2.80 -7.92
CA VAL A 19 -9.07 -4.03 -7.85
C VAL A 19 -8.16 -5.23 -7.62
N ALA A 20 -7.06 -5.32 -8.35
CA ALA A 20 -6.10 -6.41 -8.19
C ALA A 20 -5.51 -6.43 -6.80
N LEU A 21 -5.12 -5.26 -6.30
CA LEU A 21 -4.56 -5.14 -4.95
C LEU A 21 -5.61 -5.49 -3.89
N ALA A 22 -6.83 -5.03 -4.06
CA ALA A 22 -7.92 -5.34 -3.13
C ALA A 22 -8.17 -6.85 -3.04
N ASN A 23 -8.21 -7.52 -4.19
CA ASN A 23 -8.38 -8.97 -4.24
C ASN A 23 -7.25 -9.70 -3.51
N GLU A 24 -6.02 -9.25 -3.71
CA GLU A 24 -4.85 -9.86 -3.09
C GLU A 24 -4.85 -9.68 -1.57
N LEU A 25 -5.29 -8.52 -1.10
CA LEU A 25 -5.35 -8.23 0.33
C LEU A 25 -6.63 -8.75 1.00
N GLY A 26 -7.61 -9.20 0.23
CA GLY A 26 -8.89 -9.63 0.77
C GLY A 26 -9.73 -8.49 1.34
N VAL A 27 -9.63 -7.31 0.76
CA VAL A 27 -10.38 -6.11 1.18
C VAL A 27 -11.14 -5.52 -0.01
N SER A 28 -11.97 -4.50 0.26
CA SER A 28 -12.69 -3.81 -0.81
C SER A 28 -11.79 -2.84 -1.57
N GLU A 29 -12.19 -2.48 -2.79
CA GLU A 29 -11.49 -1.45 -3.56
C GLU A 29 -11.52 -0.12 -2.81
N SER A 30 -12.62 0.20 -2.13
CA SER A 30 -12.72 1.42 -1.32
C SER A 30 -11.68 1.45 -0.21
N ALA A 31 -11.41 0.30 0.41
CA ALA A 31 -10.38 0.21 1.44
C ALA A 31 -9.00 0.53 0.85
N VAL A 32 -8.68 0.01 -0.33
CA VAL A 32 -7.42 0.31 -1.01
C VAL A 32 -7.32 1.81 -1.32
N ARG A 33 -8.39 2.39 -1.84
CA ARG A 33 -8.43 3.82 -2.15
C ARG A 33 -8.18 4.67 -0.90
N HIS A 34 -8.77 4.29 0.22
CA HIS A 34 -8.57 5.00 1.49
C HIS A 34 -7.13 4.87 1.99
N ILE A 35 -6.50 3.72 1.81
CA ILE A 35 -5.10 3.53 2.16
C ILE A 35 -4.21 4.45 1.31
N ILE A 36 -4.45 4.53 0.01
CA ILE A 36 -3.69 5.39 -0.89
C ILE A 36 -3.83 6.86 -0.50
N LYS A 37 -5.03 7.27 -0.10
CA LYS A 37 -5.30 8.66 0.30
C LYS A 37 -4.85 9.01 1.72
N GLY A 38 -4.36 8.03 2.47
CA GLY A 38 -3.93 8.24 3.85
C GLY A 38 -5.06 8.30 4.86
N LEU A 39 -6.29 7.94 4.45
CA LEU A 39 -7.46 7.94 5.34
C LEU A 39 -7.57 6.67 6.16
N ARG A 40 -6.84 5.63 5.79
CA ARG A 40 -6.83 4.34 6.48
C ARG A 40 -5.42 3.78 6.47
N GLN A 41 -5.00 3.22 7.60
CA GLN A 41 -3.71 2.55 7.70
C GLN A 41 -3.91 1.05 7.51
N PRO A 42 -3.11 0.38 6.67
CA PRO A 42 -3.15 -1.07 6.58
C PRO A 42 -2.60 -1.70 7.87
N SER A 43 -3.01 -2.93 8.17
CA SER A 43 -2.39 -3.68 9.24
C SER A 43 -0.94 -3.98 8.88
N PHE A 44 -0.14 -4.39 9.88
CA PHE A 44 1.25 -4.77 9.64
C PHE A 44 1.35 -5.90 8.60
N ILE A 45 0.49 -6.91 8.72
CA ILE A 45 0.46 -8.03 7.78
C ILE A 45 0.12 -7.55 6.37
N GLN A 46 -0.88 -6.68 6.25
CA GLN A 46 -1.26 -6.11 4.95
C GLN A 46 -0.13 -5.28 4.35
N ALA A 47 0.55 -4.49 5.17
CA ALA A 47 1.68 -3.70 4.71
C ALA A 47 2.81 -4.60 4.18
N CYS A 48 3.09 -5.72 4.84
CA CYS A 48 4.07 -6.69 4.37
C CYS A 48 3.65 -7.34 3.04
N GLU A 49 2.37 -7.68 2.90
CA GLU A 49 1.84 -8.24 1.65
C GLU A 49 1.98 -7.25 0.51
N ILE A 50 1.66 -5.98 0.76
CA ILE A 50 1.81 -4.91 -0.22
C ILE A 50 3.28 -4.79 -0.65
N ALA A 51 4.20 -4.77 0.30
CA ALA A 51 5.63 -4.68 0.00
C ALA A 51 6.09 -5.84 -0.88
N GLN A 52 5.63 -7.05 -0.60
CA GLN A 52 5.96 -8.22 -1.41
C GLN A 52 5.43 -8.08 -2.84
N MET A 53 4.19 -7.63 -3.00
CA MET A 53 3.59 -7.42 -4.32
C MET A 53 4.35 -6.38 -5.13
N MET A 54 4.77 -5.31 -4.48
CA MET A 54 5.47 -4.20 -5.14
C MET A 54 6.96 -4.49 -5.36
N GLY A 55 7.48 -5.57 -4.78
CA GLY A 55 8.89 -5.91 -4.91
C GLY A 55 9.81 -4.92 -4.20
N CYS A 56 9.35 -4.34 -3.10
CA CYS A 56 10.13 -3.36 -2.34
C CYS A 56 10.21 -3.76 -0.86
N ALA A 57 11.09 -3.11 -0.13
CA ALA A 57 11.18 -3.28 1.31
C ALA A 57 10.02 -2.54 2.00
N LEU A 58 9.56 -3.08 3.12
CA LEU A 58 8.50 -2.42 3.89
C LEU A 58 8.87 -0.99 4.28
N ASP A 59 10.14 -0.75 4.59
CA ASP A 59 10.63 0.57 4.95
C ASP A 59 10.37 1.64 3.88
N GLU A 60 10.31 1.24 2.62
CA GLU A 60 10.03 2.16 1.52
C GLU A 60 8.59 2.63 1.50
N LEU A 61 7.70 1.90 2.17
CA LEU A 61 6.27 2.22 2.23
C LEU A 61 5.88 2.90 3.54
N VAL A 62 6.84 3.22 4.39
CA VAL A 62 6.58 3.83 5.69
C VAL A 62 7.20 5.22 5.76
N ILE A 63 6.40 6.19 6.19
CA ILE A 63 6.90 7.53 6.46
C ILE A 63 7.49 7.52 7.86
N ARG A 64 8.78 7.82 7.97
CA ARG A 64 9.45 7.94 9.26
C ARG A 64 9.38 9.38 9.74
N LYS A 65 8.99 9.54 10.99
CA LYS A 65 9.16 10.83 11.66
C LYS A 65 10.60 10.88 12.14
N GLU A 66 11.35 11.83 11.61
CA GLU A 66 12.65 12.15 12.17
C GLU A 66 12.42 13.10 13.35
N ALA A 67 13.06 12.76 14.45
CA ALA A 67 13.02 13.60 15.64
C ALA A 67 13.84 14.88 15.39
#